data_1478240b9e66c2a747e2667aea621d7f
#
_entry.id   1478240b9e66c2a747e2667aea621d7f
#
_cell.length_a   1.000
_cell.length_b   1.000
_cell.length_c   1.000
_cell.angle_alpha   90.00
_cell.angle_beta   90.00
_cell.angle_gamma   90.00
#
_symmetry.space_group_name_H-M   'P 1'
#
loop_
_entity.id
_entity.type
_entity.pdbx_description
1 polymer ?
#
loop_
_entity_poly.entity_id
_entity_poly.type
_entity_poly.pdbx_seq_one_letter_code
_entity_poly.pdbx_strand_id
1 'polypeptide(L)'
;MLAGEAVVAIWNDIPAETRDQFYDWHIHEHMPERVGIPGFRRGRRYIAVDAGTRPEFFTLYELDTMQVAQGVDYANRLNAPTPATRHVTSRFQNTFRALSRVLVSHGPGSGGVLLTIRFGCDDRHIPGVNALVRAAGAAARVTGAHFCQGDAAASAARTVEYQGRTDVQPPPDCFIMVEATDAEALSQIMLDRALSGAGATGPYERGVYRLEYTRTKTGFAS
;
A
#
# COMPACT_ATOMS: atom_id res chain seq x y z
N MET A 1 -7.38 -11.48 -4.83
CA MET A 1 -8.18 -10.49 -4.08
C MET A 1 -7.47 -10.10 -2.80
N LEU A 2 -7.76 -8.91 -2.27
CA LEU A 2 -7.29 -8.51 -0.94
C LEU A 2 -7.94 -9.38 0.14
N ALA A 3 -7.22 -9.56 1.26
CA ALA A 3 -7.63 -10.45 2.34
C ALA A 3 -8.55 -9.78 3.39
N GLY A 4 -8.90 -8.51 3.19
CA GLY A 4 -9.75 -7.75 4.11
C GLY A 4 -10.35 -6.50 3.47
N GLU A 5 -11.09 -5.73 4.28
CA GLU A 5 -11.85 -4.55 3.85
C GLU A 5 -11.08 -3.24 4.05
N ALA A 6 -9.87 -3.30 4.61
CA ALA A 6 -9.02 -2.14 4.83
C ALA A 6 -7.55 -2.47 4.55
N VAL A 7 -6.79 -1.42 4.27
CA VAL A 7 -5.35 -1.53 4.05
C VAL A 7 -4.59 -0.38 4.71
N VAL A 8 -3.32 -0.67 5.07
CA VAL A 8 -2.30 0.35 5.30
C VAL A 8 -1.34 0.26 4.12
N ALA A 9 -1.32 1.29 3.29
CA ALA A 9 -0.49 1.39 2.11
C ALA A 9 0.63 2.42 2.35
N ILE A 10 1.88 2.04 2.08
CA ILE A 10 3.05 2.86 2.35
C ILE A 10 3.94 2.86 1.12
N TRP A 11 4.24 4.05 0.59
CA TRP A 11 5.26 4.28 -0.44
C TRP A 11 6.41 5.05 0.21
N ASN A 12 7.64 4.62 0.00
CA ASN A 12 8.81 5.31 0.54
C ASN A 12 10.07 5.00 -0.27
N ASP A 13 11.06 5.88 -0.14
CA ASP A 13 12.43 5.63 -0.61
C ASP A 13 13.32 5.28 0.58
N ILE A 14 14.38 4.50 0.29
CA ILE A 14 15.43 4.12 1.25
C ILE A 14 16.79 4.45 0.64
N PRO A 15 17.65 5.23 1.33
CA PRO A 15 19.01 5.47 0.89
C PRO A 15 19.79 4.17 0.71
N ALA A 16 20.65 4.12 -0.31
CA ALA A 16 21.38 2.89 -0.66
C ALA A 16 22.22 2.35 0.51
N GLU A 17 22.83 3.23 1.28
CA GLU A 17 23.68 2.89 2.43
C GLU A 17 22.94 2.29 3.63
N THR A 18 21.61 2.44 3.68
CA THR A 18 20.77 1.88 4.76
C THR A 18 19.90 0.71 4.31
N ARG A 19 20.04 0.30 3.05
CA ARG A 19 19.17 -0.70 2.42
C ARG A 19 19.25 -2.06 3.10
N ASP A 20 20.44 -2.54 3.40
CA ASP A 20 20.62 -3.85 4.06
C ASP A 20 19.97 -3.86 5.45
N GLN A 21 20.11 -2.77 6.21
CA GLN A 21 19.46 -2.61 7.52
C GLN A 21 17.94 -2.56 7.40
N PHE A 22 17.41 -1.89 6.36
CA PHE A 22 15.99 -1.88 6.07
C PHE A 22 15.46 -3.27 5.76
N TYR A 23 16.16 -4.05 4.92
CA TYR A 23 15.75 -5.41 4.59
C TYR A 23 15.74 -6.32 5.80
N ASP A 24 16.81 -6.31 6.60
CA ASP A 24 16.92 -7.12 7.81
C ASP A 24 15.79 -6.80 8.81
N TRP A 25 15.64 -5.53 9.17
CA TRP A 25 14.59 -5.06 10.08
C TRP A 25 13.19 -5.38 9.55
N HIS A 26 12.93 -5.13 8.28
CA HIS A 26 11.59 -5.29 7.70
C HIS A 26 11.16 -6.75 7.61
N ILE A 27 12.11 -7.67 7.37
CA ILE A 27 11.86 -9.11 7.26
C ILE A 27 11.73 -9.75 8.65
N HIS A 28 12.67 -9.46 9.55
CA HIS A 28 12.81 -10.19 10.80
C HIS A 28 12.08 -9.55 11.99
N GLU A 29 11.75 -8.28 11.91
CA GLU A 29 11.08 -7.56 12.99
C GLU A 29 9.76 -6.92 12.55
N HIS A 30 9.79 -5.91 11.67
CA HIS A 30 8.66 -5.03 11.44
C HIS A 30 7.45 -5.71 10.80
N MET A 31 7.66 -6.48 9.72
CA MET A 31 6.57 -7.18 9.03
C MET A 31 5.93 -8.26 9.94
N PRO A 32 6.70 -9.12 10.65
CA PRO A 32 6.16 -10.04 11.65
C PRO A 32 5.35 -9.34 12.74
N GLU A 33 5.87 -8.23 13.29
CA GLU A 33 5.16 -7.44 14.30
C GLU A 33 3.81 -6.93 13.82
N ARG A 34 3.75 -6.34 12.62
CA ARG A 34 2.52 -5.78 12.06
C ARG A 34 1.50 -6.86 11.75
N VAL A 35 1.91 -7.95 11.12
CA VAL A 35 1.03 -9.07 10.81
C VAL A 35 0.60 -9.81 12.10
N GLY A 36 1.39 -9.74 13.17
CA GLY A 36 1.03 -10.26 14.51
C GLY A 36 -0.16 -9.55 15.15
N ILE A 37 -0.44 -8.30 14.80
CA ILE A 37 -1.56 -7.54 15.38
C ILE A 37 -2.91 -8.22 15.06
N PRO A 38 -3.85 -8.33 16.03
CA PRO A 38 -5.19 -8.84 15.76
C PRO A 38 -5.86 -8.08 14.61
N GLY A 39 -6.45 -8.81 13.65
CA GLY A 39 -7.13 -8.23 12.49
C GLY A 39 -6.21 -7.89 11.31
N PHE A 40 -4.88 -7.90 11.46
CA PHE A 40 -3.96 -7.89 10.32
C PHE A 40 -3.92 -9.28 9.71
N ARG A 41 -4.08 -9.39 8.39
CA ARG A 41 -4.16 -10.67 7.66
C ARG A 41 -2.88 -11.00 6.91
N ARG A 42 -2.34 -10.01 6.21
CA ARG A 42 -1.19 -10.18 5.32
C ARG A 42 -0.40 -8.88 5.22
N GLY A 43 0.94 -8.99 5.12
CA GLY A 43 1.83 -7.92 4.74
C GLY A 43 2.60 -8.29 3.47
N ARG A 44 2.77 -7.34 2.55
CA ARG A 44 3.50 -7.52 1.29
C ARG A 44 4.44 -6.34 1.06
N ARG A 45 5.69 -6.62 0.70
CA ARG A 45 6.65 -5.59 0.26
C ARG A 45 6.98 -5.78 -1.19
N TYR A 46 7.04 -4.66 -1.88
CA TYR A 46 7.35 -4.58 -3.30
C TYR A 46 8.47 -3.58 -3.53
N ILE A 47 9.22 -3.77 -4.63
CA ILE A 47 10.24 -2.83 -5.12
C ILE A 47 9.92 -2.39 -6.54
N ALA A 48 10.25 -1.15 -6.90
CA ALA A 48 10.10 -0.60 -8.23
C ALA A 48 10.77 -1.48 -9.30
N VAL A 49 10.09 -1.70 -10.42
CA VAL A 49 10.63 -2.49 -11.54
C VAL A 49 11.67 -1.70 -12.35
N ASP A 50 11.64 -0.37 -12.27
CA ASP A 50 12.54 0.52 -13.00
C ASP A 50 12.78 1.84 -12.27
N ALA A 51 13.75 2.62 -12.76
CA ALA A 51 14.12 3.91 -12.16
C ALA A 51 13.04 5.01 -12.34
N GLY A 52 12.06 4.83 -13.21
CA GLY A 52 10.96 5.77 -13.42
C GLY A 52 9.87 5.67 -12.36
N THR A 53 9.82 4.56 -11.65
CA THR A 53 8.85 4.33 -10.56
C THR A 53 9.37 4.93 -9.25
N ARG A 54 8.61 5.88 -8.69
CA ARG A 54 8.93 6.54 -7.41
C ARG A 54 7.67 6.72 -6.55
N PRO A 55 7.77 6.59 -5.20
CA PRO A 55 8.93 6.06 -4.42
C PRO A 55 9.30 4.62 -4.79
N GLU A 56 10.53 4.20 -4.43
CA GLU A 56 11.10 2.90 -4.84
C GLU A 56 10.42 1.70 -4.18
N PHE A 57 10.00 1.83 -2.93
CA PHE A 57 9.33 0.76 -2.20
C PHE A 57 7.84 1.01 -2.03
N PHE A 58 7.09 -0.07 -2.09
CA PHE A 58 5.68 -0.09 -1.72
C PHE A 58 5.42 -1.23 -0.73
N THR A 59 4.83 -0.91 0.42
CA THR A 59 4.41 -1.89 1.43
C THR A 59 2.90 -1.83 1.61
N LEU A 60 2.26 -2.99 1.62
CA LEU A 60 0.81 -3.13 1.81
C LEU A 60 0.53 -4.08 2.97
N TYR A 61 -0.19 -3.60 3.97
CA TYR A 61 -0.82 -4.44 4.99
C TYR A 61 -2.31 -4.52 4.73
N GLU A 62 -2.85 -5.72 4.80
CA GLU A 62 -4.27 -6.01 4.59
C GLU A 62 -4.91 -6.37 5.93
N LEU A 63 -6.01 -5.69 6.25
CA LEU A 63 -6.68 -5.73 7.54
C LEU A 63 -8.13 -6.14 7.37
N ASP A 64 -8.70 -6.75 8.40
CA ASP A 64 -10.12 -7.11 8.40
C ASP A 64 -11.00 -5.92 8.08
N THR A 65 -10.86 -4.83 8.82
CA THR A 65 -11.68 -3.62 8.69
C THR A 65 -10.88 -2.37 9.06
N MET A 66 -11.43 -1.18 8.78
CA MET A 66 -10.84 0.11 9.21
C MET A 66 -10.74 0.24 10.73
N GLN A 67 -11.65 -0.38 11.49
CA GLN A 67 -11.60 -0.37 12.96
C GLN A 67 -10.31 -1.00 13.49
N VAL A 68 -9.74 -1.99 12.79
CA VAL A 68 -8.42 -2.55 13.12
C VAL A 68 -7.33 -1.49 12.99
N ALA A 69 -7.33 -0.71 11.90
CA ALA A 69 -6.37 0.36 11.67
C ALA A 69 -6.48 1.52 12.68
N GLN A 70 -7.66 1.70 13.28
CA GLN A 70 -7.96 2.73 14.28
C GLN A 70 -7.97 2.16 15.70
N GLY A 71 -7.73 0.86 15.85
CA GLY A 71 -7.84 0.13 17.11
C GLY A 71 -6.64 0.32 18.03
N VAL A 72 -6.86 -0.02 19.32
CA VAL A 72 -5.87 0.13 20.39
C VAL A 72 -4.62 -0.70 20.16
N ASP A 73 -4.74 -1.91 19.60
CA ASP A 73 -3.58 -2.80 19.38
C ASP A 73 -2.61 -2.20 18.38
N TYR A 74 -3.12 -1.64 17.27
CA TYR A 74 -2.27 -0.96 16.30
C TYR A 74 -1.69 0.35 16.86
N ALA A 75 -2.50 1.16 17.56
CA ALA A 75 -2.04 2.38 18.21
C ALA A 75 -0.94 2.10 19.24
N ASN A 76 -1.08 1.07 20.07
CA ASN A 76 -0.06 0.66 21.04
C ASN A 76 1.26 0.31 20.36
N ARG A 77 1.21 -0.41 19.22
CA ARG A 77 2.41 -0.77 18.48
C ARG A 77 3.10 0.46 17.87
N LEU A 78 2.35 1.40 17.31
CA LEU A 78 2.88 2.65 16.75
C LEU A 78 3.46 3.59 17.84
N ASN A 79 2.97 3.49 19.07
CA ASN A 79 3.44 4.30 20.20
C ASN A 79 4.57 3.65 21.01
N ALA A 80 4.93 2.39 20.71
CA ALA A 80 6.04 1.68 21.33
C ALA A 80 7.03 1.15 20.28
N PRO A 81 7.58 2.02 19.38
CA PRO A 81 8.55 1.58 18.40
C PRO A 81 9.85 1.11 19.07
N THR A 82 10.41 0.01 18.57
CA THR A 82 11.71 -0.49 19.02
C THR A 82 12.85 0.47 18.66
N PRO A 83 14.05 0.33 19.25
CA PRO A 83 15.22 1.09 18.81
C PRO A 83 15.54 0.88 17.32
N ALA A 84 15.40 -0.36 16.80
CA ALA A 84 15.62 -0.67 15.39
C ALA A 84 14.58 0.02 14.50
N THR A 85 13.28 -0.02 14.88
CA THR A 85 12.21 0.69 14.18
C THR A 85 12.51 2.19 14.10
N ARG A 86 12.89 2.84 15.21
CA ARG A 86 13.24 4.27 15.20
C ARG A 86 14.43 4.56 14.28
N HIS A 87 15.47 3.73 14.35
CA HIS A 87 16.67 3.90 13.55
C HIS A 87 16.37 3.80 12.05
N VAL A 88 15.68 2.75 11.63
CA VAL A 88 15.40 2.51 10.20
C VAL A 88 14.39 3.53 9.66
N THR A 89 13.29 3.79 10.38
CA THR A 89 12.25 4.74 9.90
C THR A 89 12.76 6.18 9.84
N SER A 90 13.77 6.57 10.64
CA SER A 90 14.42 7.90 10.54
C SER A 90 15.19 8.09 9.24
N ARG A 91 15.46 7.03 8.47
CA ARG A 91 16.15 7.07 7.17
C ARG A 91 15.19 7.06 5.98
N PHE A 92 13.90 6.88 6.23
CA PHE A 92 12.89 6.91 5.17
C PHE A 92 12.85 8.28 4.50
N GLN A 93 12.57 8.28 3.19
CA GLN A 93 12.41 9.49 2.38
C GLN A 93 11.13 9.38 1.56
N ASN A 94 10.54 10.53 1.24
CA ASN A 94 9.37 10.63 0.35
C ASN A 94 8.23 9.69 0.77
N THR A 95 7.96 9.59 2.08
CA THR A 95 6.98 8.63 2.61
C THR A 95 5.55 9.13 2.42
N PHE A 96 4.74 8.34 1.71
CA PHE A 96 3.29 8.44 1.71
C PHE A 96 2.72 7.27 2.50
N ARG A 97 1.81 7.53 3.41
CA ARG A 97 1.13 6.48 4.19
C ARG A 97 -0.36 6.75 4.22
N ALA A 98 -1.14 5.79 3.74
CA ALA A 98 -2.59 5.87 3.74
C ALA A 98 -3.21 4.69 4.51
N LEU A 99 -4.08 5.00 5.48
CA LEU A 99 -5.06 4.09 6.01
C LEU A 99 -6.29 4.21 5.12
N SER A 100 -6.75 3.10 4.53
CA SER A 100 -7.73 3.19 3.45
C SER A 100 -8.76 2.07 3.52
N ARG A 101 -10.00 2.41 3.16
CA ARG A 101 -11.07 1.44 2.92
C ARG A 101 -10.91 0.83 1.52
N VAL A 102 -11.15 -0.44 1.40
CA VAL A 102 -11.23 -1.14 0.12
C VAL A 102 -12.65 -1.00 -0.42
N LEU A 103 -12.83 -0.22 -1.49
CA LEU A 103 -14.14 -0.01 -2.12
C LEU A 103 -14.43 -1.08 -3.18
N VAL A 104 -13.38 -1.55 -3.87
CA VAL A 104 -13.45 -2.67 -4.82
C VAL A 104 -12.23 -3.56 -4.62
N SER A 105 -12.46 -4.86 -4.61
CA SER A 105 -11.42 -5.88 -4.75
C SER A 105 -11.96 -6.97 -5.68
N HIS A 106 -11.43 -7.06 -6.89
CA HIS A 106 -11.91 -7.94 -7.95
C HIS A 106 -10.75 -8.72 -8.57
N GLY A 107 -11.01 -9.97 -9.00
CA GLY A 107 -10.05 -10.84 -9.67
C GLY A 107 -9.77 -12.14 -8.92
N PRO A 108 -9.13 -13.13 -9.56
CA PRO A 108 -8.97 -14.49 -9.02
C PRO A 108 -7.91 -14.61 -7.91
N GLY A 109 -6.97 -13.66 -7.80
CA GLY A 109 -5.87 -13.84 -6.86
C GLY A 109 -4.93 -12.65 -6.72
N SER A 110 -3.67 -12.95 -6.45
CA SER A 110 -2.56 -11.99 -6.37
C SER A 110 -1.54 -12.28 -7.46
N GLY A 111 -0.88 -11.23 -7.97
CA GLY A 111 0.17 -11.32 -8.98
C GLY A 111 1.56 -11.05 -8.45
N GLY A 112 2.57 -11.37 -9.27
CA GLY A 112 3.98 -11.09 -8.96
C GLY A 112 4.39 -9.63 -9.20
N VAL A 113 3.58 -8.88 -9.95
CA VAL A 113 3.78 -7.46 -10.24
C VAL A 113 2.52 -6.67 -9.93
N LEU A 114 2.71 -5.41 -9.60
CA LEU A 114 1.67 -4.51 -9.12
C LEU A 114 1.85 -3.12 -9.75
N LEU A 115 0.78 -2.59 -10.35
CA LEU A 115 0.64 -1.18 -10.67
C LEU A 115 -0.10 -0.49 -9.53
N THR A 116 0.41 0.66 -9.07
CA THR A 116 -0.35 1.60 -8.23
C THR A 116 -0.56 2.91 -8.97
N ILE A 117 -1.71 3.53 -8.82
CA ILE A 117 -1.99 4.90 -9.28
C ILE A 117 -2.66 5.65 -8.14
N ARG A 118 -2.02 6.71 -7.64
CA ARG A 118 -2.55 7.63 -6.61
C ARG A 118 -3.17 8.84 -7.29
N PHE A 119 -4.31 9.32 -6.81
CA PHE A 119 -5.05 10.43 -7.42
C PHE A 119 -6.06 11.04 -6.43
N GLY A 120 -6.60 12.22 -6.77
CA GLY A 120 -7.71 12.84 -6.06
C GLY A 120 -9.06 12.36 -6.57
N CYS A 121 -10.04 12.15 -5.69
CA CYS A 121 -11.37 11.68 -6.06
C CYS A 121 -12.45 12.11 -5.06
N ASP A 122 -13.49 12.80 -5.53
CA ASP A 122 -14.69 13.06 -4.75
C ASP A 122 -15.61 11.84 -4.70
N ASP A 123 -16.40 11.72 -3.64
CA ASP A 123 -17.33 10.58 -3.43
C ASP A 123 -18.30 10.37 -4.59
N ARG A 124 -18.76 11.44 -5.23
CA ARG A 124 -19.65 11.38 -6.41
C ARG A 124 -19.07 10.62 -7.61
N HIS A 125 -17.74 10.50 -7.69
CA HIS A 125 -17.03 9.85 -8.78
C HIS A 125 -16.67 8.37 -8.48
N ILE A 126 -16.84 7.94 -7.24
CA ILE A 126 -16.56 6.55 -6.81
C ILE A 126 -17.23 5.50 -7.72
N PRO A 127 -18.52 5.62 -8.11
CA PRO A 127 -19.15 4.62 -8.96
C PRO A 127 -18.46 4.45 -10.33
N GLY A 128 -18.02 5.56 -10.94
CA GLY A 128 -17.28 5.54 -12.22
C GLY A 128 -15.92 4.87 -12.08
N VAL A 129 -15.16 5.20 -11.03
CA VAL A 129 -13.87 4.57 -10.76
C VAL A 129 -14.03 3.08 -10.44
N ASN A 130 -15.06 2.69 -9.67
CA ASN A 130 -15.38 1.29 -9.39
C ASN A 130 -15.58 0.47 -10.67
N ALA A 131 -16.31 1.02 -11.65
CA ALA A 131 -16.54 0.36 -12.94
C ALA A 131 -15.23 0.15 -13.71
N LEU A 132 -14.35 1.16 -13.74
CA LEU A 132 -13.03 1.07 -14.38
C LEU A 132 -12.15 0.00 -13.76
N VAL A 133 -12.12 -0.07 -12.42
CA VAL A 133 -11.28 -1.05 -11.70
C VAL A 133 -11.79 -2.47 -11.94
N ARG A 134 -13.11 -2.69 -11.99
CA ARG A 134 -13.67 -4.01 -12.34
C ARG A 134 -13.33 -4.41 -13.77
N ALA A 135 -13.39 -3.47 -14.72
CA ALA A 135 -13.00 -3.72 -16.09
C ALA A 135 -11.50 -4.05 -16.21
N ALA A 136 -10.63 -3.33 -15.50
CA ALA A 136 -9.20 -3.63 -15.45
C ALA A 136 -8.92 -5.03 -14.88
N GLY A 137 -9.68 -5.47 -13.86
CA GLY A 137 -9.56 -6.81 -13.27
C GLY A 137 -9.96 -7.95 -14.19
N ALA A 138 -10.67 -7.67 -15.29
CA ALA A 138 -11.03 -8.65 -16.32
C ALA A 138 -10.02 -8.71 -17.49
N ALA A 139 -8.99 -7.87 -17.50
CA ALA A 139 -8.01 -7.84 -18.57
C ALA A 139 -7.11 -9.09 -18.55
N ALA A 140 -6.57 -9.44 -19.71
CA ALA A 140 -5.69 -10.60 -19.85
C ALA A 140 -4.45 -10.49 -18.94
N ARG A 141 -4.11 -11.59 -18.27
CA ARG A 141 -2.98 -11.70 -17.33
C ARG A 141 -3.09 -10.84 -16.06
N VAL A 142 -4.18 -10.08 -15.89
CA VAL A 142 -4.51 -9.40 -14.62
C VAL A 142 -5.08 -10.42 -13.65
N THR A 143 -4.56 -10.44 -12.43
CA THR A 143 -4.96 -11.37 -11.36
C THR A 143 -5.78 -10.70 -10.27
N GLY A 144 -5.72 -9.37 -10.17
CA GLY A 144 -6.50 -8.59 -9.23
C GLY A 144 -6.51 -7.10 -9.56
N ALA A 145 -7.62 -6.45 -9.25
CA ALA A 145 -7.74 -5.00 -9.34
C ALA A 145 -8.52 -4.47 -8.14
N HIS A 146 -8.01 -3.41 -7.52
CA HIS A 146 -8.48 -2.92 -6.24
C HIS A 146 -8.58 -1.40 -6.27
N PHE A 147 -9.64 -0.86 -5.67
CA PHE A 147 -9.81 0.56 -5.44
C PHE A 147 -9.90 0.83 -3.95
N CYS A 148 -9.07 1.76 -3.47
CA CYS A 148 -8.97 2.13 -2.08
C CYS A 148 -9.18 3.64 -1.92
N GLN A 149 -9.98 4.01 -0.91
CA GLN A 149 -10.19 5.40 -0.50
C GLN A 149 -9.48 5.65 0.82
N GLY A 150 -8.63 6.66 0.85
CA GLY A 150 -7.88 7.08 2.03
C GLY A 150 -8.78 7.73 3.08
N ASP A 151 -8.53 7.42 4.34
CA ASP A 151 -9.07 8.16 5.48
C ASP A 151 -7.98 9.14 5.95
N ALA A 152 -8.12 10.40 5.55
CA ALA A 152 -7.14 11.45 5.85
C ALA A 152 -6.97 11.67 7.36
N ALA A 153 -8.06 11.63 8.13
CA ALA A 153 -8.03 11.83 9.58
C ALA A 153 -7.29 10.67 10.28
N ALA A 154 -7.62 9.42 9.93
CA ALA A 154 -6.93 8.25 10.47
C ALA A 154 -5.46 8.19 10.04
N SER A 155 -5.15 8.60 8.80
CA SER A 155 -3.78 8.63 8.28
C SER A 155 -2.91 9.71 8.93
N ALA A 156 -3.50 10.84 9.33
CA ALA A 156 -2.81 11.96 9.99
C ALA A 156 -2.56 11.74 11.49
N ALA A 157 -2.99 10.64 12.08
CA ALA A 157 -2.80 10.36 13.50
C ALA A 157 -1.31 10.41 13.89
N ARG A 158 -0.97 11.31 14.81
CA ARG A 158 0.40 11.48 15.30
C ARG A 158 0.70 10.39 16.32
N THR A 159 1.69 9.56 16.01
CA THR A 159 2.18 8.49 16.89
C THR A 159 3.67 8.66 17.14
N VAL A 160 4.20 7.98 18.15
CA VAL A 160 5.64 8.06 18.50
C VAL A 160 6.54 7.62 17.34
N GLU A 161 6.10 6.64 16.54
CA GLU A 161 6.84 6.17 15.35
C GLU A 161 7.00 7.27 14.27
N TYR A 162 6.06 8.21 14.21
CA TYR A 162 6.08 9.33 13.25
C TYR A 162 6.61 10.64 13.85
N GLN A 163 6.91 10.65 15.15
CA GLN A 163 7.39 11.84 15.82
C GLN A 163 8.77 12.27 15.31
N GLY A 164 8.89 13.54 14.92
CA GLY A 164 10.15 14.11 14.43
C GLY A 164 10.48 13.78 12.96
N ARG A 165 9.66 13.01 12.27
CA ARG A 165 9.83 12.73 10.84
C ARG A 165 9.39 13.91 9.98
N THR A 166 10.22 14.29 9.01
CA THR A 166 9.98 15.41 8.07
C THR A 166 9.79 14.95 6.63
N ASP A 167 9.93 13.64 6.39
CA ASP A 167 9.83 13.01 5.08
C ASP A 167 8.39 12.61 4.70
N VAL A 168 7.45 12.71 5.65
CA VAL A 168 6.07 12.23 5.48
C VAL A 168 5.27 13.23 4.67
N GLN A 169 4.75 12.77 3.55
CA GLN A 169 3.90 13.51 2.62
C GLN A 169 2.42 13.33 2.96
N PRO A 170 1.53 14.22 2.52
CA PRO A 170 0.09 14.02 2.65
C PRO A 170 -0.36 12.67 2.09
N PRO A 171 -1.29 11.97 2.77
CA PRO A 171 -1.81 10.71 2.25
C PRO A 171 -2.58 10.96 0.93
N PRO A 172 -2.55 10.02 -0.04
CA PRO A 172 -3.40 10.12 -1.21
C PRO A 172 -4.88 9.98 -0.83
N ASP A 173 -5.77 10.77 -1.47
CA ASP A 173 -7.20 10.64 -1.27
C ASP A 173 -7.71 9.28 -1.72
N CYS A 174 -7.24 8.86 -2.90
CA CYS A 174 -7.59 7.58 -3.50
C CYS A 174 -6.39 6.96 -4.19
N PHE A 175 -6.43 5.63 -4.28
CA PHE A 175 -5.50 4.91 -5.15
C PHE A 175 -6.12 3.61 -5.66
N ILE A 176 -5.66 3.20 -6.83
CA ILE A 176 -5.94 1.87 -7.37
C ILE A 176 -4.69 1.03 -7.37
N MET A 177 -4.89 -0.28 -7.30
CA MET A 177 -3.87 -1.30 -7.44
C MET A 177 -4.34 -2.30 -8.49
N VAL A 178 -3.46 -2.64 -9.45
CA VAL A 178 -3.72 -3.71 -10.44
C VAL A 178 -2.58 -4.71 -10.35
N GLU A 179 -2.92 -5.94 -10.01
CA GLU A 179 -1.99 -7.06 -9.89
C GLU A 179 -2.00 -7.90 -11.17
N ALA A 180 -0.84 -8.29 -11.66
CA ALA A 180 -0.71 -9.08 -12.88
C ALA A 180 0.41 -10.11 -12.79
N THR A 181 0.49 -10.99 -13.78
CA THR A 181 1.54 -12.01 -13.87
C THR A 181 2.90 -11.41 -14.21
N ASP A 182 2.91 -10.31 -14.98
CA ASP A 182 4.13 -9.66 -15.46
C ASP A 182 3.91 -8.18 -15.77
N ALA A 183 5.00 -7.42 -15.93
CA ALA A 183 4.97 -5.96 -16.14
C ALA A 183 4.42 -5.59 -17.54
N GLU A 184 4.53 -6.47 -18.53
CA GLU A 184 3.99 -6.20 -19.86
C GLU A 184 2.45 -6.12 -19.81
N ALA A 185 1.79 -7.02 -19.08
CA ALA A 185 0.34 -6.95 -18.86
C ALA A 185 -0.08 -5.61 -18.24
N LEU A 186 0.69 -5.08 -17.30
CA LEU A 186 0.41 -3.78 -16.66
C LEU A 186 0.65 -2.60 -17.62
N SER A 187 1.57 -2.71 -18.59
CA SER A 187 1.82 -1.65 -19.56
C SER A 187 0.62 -1.40 -20.48
N GLN A 188 -0.24 -2.40 -20.67
CA GLN A 188 -1.48 -2.30 -21.43
C GLN A 188 -2.63 -1.66 -20.64
N ILE A 189 -2.46 -1.44 -19.35
CA ILE A 189 -3.50 -0.85 -18.48
C ILE A 189 -3.38 0.68 -18.53
N MET A 190 -4.10 1.29 -19.43
CA MET A 190 -4.12 2.75 -19.70
C MET A 190 -5.28 3.40 -18.95
N LEU A 191 -5.16 3.59 -17.63
CA LEU A 191 -6.25 4.09 -16.79
C LEU A 191 -6.29 5.62 -16.63
N ASP A 192 -5.20 6.35 -16.86
CA ASP A 192 -5.12 7.79 -16.52
C ASP A 192 -6.21 8.61 -17.22
N ARG A 193 -6.39 8.40 -18.54
CA ARG A 193 -7.44 9.07 -19.30
C ARG A 193 -8.85 8.63 -18.88
N ALA A 194 -9.01 7.34 -18.57
CA ALA A 194 -10.29 6.81 -18.14
C ALA A 194 -10.65 7.30 -16.74
N LEU A 195 -9.68 7.40 -15.82
CA LEU A 195 -9.84 7.99 -14.50
C LEU A 195 -10.28 9.47 -14.60
N SER A 196 -9.61 10.26 -15.45
CA SER A 196 -10.03 11.65 -15.70
C SER A 196 -11.46 11.72 -16.22
N GLY A 197 -11.83 10.84 -17.15
CA GLY A 197 -13.20 10.74 -17.67
C GLY A 197 -14.23 10.33 -16.61
N ALA A 198 -13.82 9.60 -15.59
CA ALA A 198 -14.66 9.23 -14.44
C ALA A 198 -14.70 10.31 -13.35
N GLY A 199 -14.00 11.44 -13.53
CA GLY A 199 -13.99 12.59 -12.61
C GLY A 199 -12.88 12.54 -11.56
N ALA A 200 -11.95 11.60 -11.63
CA ALA A 200 -10.74 11.63 -10.82
C ALA A 200 -9.86 12.83 -11.21
N THR A 201 -9.14 13.39 -10.26
CA THR A 201 -8.28 14.55 -10.45
C THR A 201 -6.80 14.18 -10.26
N GLY A 202 -5.94 14.74 -11.14
CA GLY A 202 -4.48 14.56 -11.02
C GLY A 202 -3.85 15.42 -9.92
N PRO A 203 -2.56 15.23 -9.67
CA PRO A 203 -1.65 14.40 -10.47
C PRO A 203 -1.94 12.89 -10.32
N TYR A 204 -1.71 12.13 -11.41
CA TYR A 204 -1.77 10.68 -11.38
C TYR A 204 -0.39 10.10 -11.13
N GLU A 205 -0.11 9.77 -9.87
CA GLU A 205 1.17 9.24 -9.42
C GLU A 205 1.24 7.73 -9.65
N ARG A 206 1.85 7.34 -10.76
CA ARG A 206 1.93 5.96 -11.22
C ARG A 206 3.23 5.28 -10.79
N GLY A 207 3.15 4.03 -10.32
CA GLY A 207 4.31 3.20 -10.05
C GLY A 207 4.05 1.73 -10.38
N VAL A 208 5.05 1.05 -10.94
CA VAL A 208 5.03 -0.39 -11.22
C VAL A 208 6.06 -1.09 -10.35
N TYR A 209 5.63 -2.10 -9.63
CA TYR A 209 6.40 -2.75 -8.58
C TYR A 209 6.43 -4.27 -8.78
N ARG A 210 7.51 -4.91 -8.33
CA ARG A 210 7.69 -6.36 -8.24
C ARG A 210 7.60 -6.79 -6.77
N LEU A 211 6.86 -7.86 -6.52
CA LEU A 211 6.75 -8.46 -5.19
C LEU A 211 8.10 -9.02 -4.75
N GLU A 212 8.54 -8.68 -3.55
CA GLU A 212 9.76 -9.20 -2.92
C GLU A 212 9.47 -10.15 -1.76
N TYR A 213 8.49 -9.79 -0.92
CA TYR A 213 8.25 -10.49 0.32
C TYR A 213 6.78 -10.47 0.70
N THR A 214 6.29 -11.60 1.18
CA THR A 214 4.93 -11.74 1.74
C THR A 214 5.01 -12.41 3.10
N ARG A 215 4.32 -11.85 4.07
CA ARG A 215 4.07 -12.46 5.38
C ARG A 215 2.57 -12.59 5.61
N THR A 216 2.13 -13.80 5.93
CA THR A 216 0.77 -14.09 6.39
C THR A 216 0.81 -14.60 7.82
N LYS A 217 -0.31 -14.55 8.53
CA LYS A 217 -0.42 -15.28 9.80
C LYS A 217 -0.26 -16.78 9.55
N THR A 218 0.47 -17.43 10.45
CA THR A 218 0.67 -18.88 10.43
C THR A 218 0.44 -19.43 11.83
N GLY A 219 -0.09 -20.64 11.92
CA GLY A 219 -0.22 -21.38 13.18
C GLY A 219 1.07 -22.05 13.62
N PHE A 220 2.12 -22.02 12.79
CA PHE A 220 3.44 -22.54 13.18
C PHE A 220 4.18 -21.46 13.98
N ALA A 221 4.75 -21.87 15.11
CA ALA A 221 5.69 -21.02 15.86
C ALA A 221 6.93 -20.79 15.00
N SER A 222 7.35 -19.54 14.89
CA SER A 222 8.59 -19.14 14.22
C SER A 222 9.74 -19.12 15.22
#